data_825229adbb0752719cfe39806ca705b4
#
_entry.id   825229adbb0752719cfe39806ca705b4
#
_cell.length_a   1.000
_cell.length_b   1.000
_cell.length_c   1.000
_cell.angle_alpha   90.00
_cell.angle_beta   90.00
_cell.angle_gamma   90.00
#
_symmetry.space_group_name_H-M   'P 1'
#
loop_
_entity.id
_entity.type
_entity.pdbx_description
1 polymer ?
#
loop_
_entity_poly.entity_id
_entity_poly.type
_entity_poly.pdbx_seq_one_letter_code
_entity_poly.pdbx_strand_id
1 'polypeptide(L)'
;MSCDYFNKKKVYSEDLLENELEMFTWNEVDEYPTFSSCDSTTGKENKKQCFENTLRDILNTNLSQYHIIVSEAIEDTVQLKITIDKEGNFSINSIESDPLTKQEIPQLDSLLRRSLDSLPKIFPAIKRSQQVTTQFSLPVIIKIE
;
A
#
# COMPACT_ATOMS: atom_id res chain seq x y z
N MET A 1 -30.43 21.32 -4.22
CA MET A 1 -30.35 21.38 -3.44
C MET A 1 -30.33 20.89 -2.87
N SER A 2 -29.94 20.84 -3.81
CA SER A 2 -29.77 20.64 -3.17
C SER A 2 -29.47 20.12 -3.00
N CYS A 3 -29.04 20.12 -3.64
CA CYS A 3 -28.74 19.89 -3.10
C CYS A 3 -28.42 19.62 -2.92
N ASP A 4 -27.98 19.76 -3.43
CA ASP A 4 -27.63 19.78 -2.84
C ASP A 4 -27.53 19.22 -2.51
N TYR A 5 -27.42 19.20 -2.92
CA TYR A 5 -27.20 18.93 -2.18
C TYR A 5 -27.14 18.47 -2.29
N PHE A 6 -26.80 18.47 -2.85
CA PHE A 6 -26.65 18.27 -2.46
C PHE A 6 -26.51 18.36 -2.71
N ASN A 7 -26.20 18.66 -3.41
CA ASN A 7 -25.91 19.01 -3.35
C ASN A 7 -25.48 19.34 -3.05
N LYS A 8 -25.04 19.66 -3.05
CA LYS A 8 -24.49 20.08 -2.58
C LYS A 8 -24.08 20.03 -2.06
N LYS A 9 -23.78 20.03 -2.09
CA LYS A 9 -23.30 19.96 -1.63
C LYS A 9 -22.92 19.96 -1.73
N LYS A 10 -22.86 20.16 -2.09
CA LYS A 10 -22.47 20.22 -2.33
C LYS A 10 -21.83 20.76 -2.34
N VAL A 11 -21.20 21.22 -2.29
CA VAL A 11 -20.61 21.41 -2.33
C VAL A 11 -19.72 21.73 -1.93
N TYR A 12 -18.85 21.89 -1.71
CA TYR A 12 -18.37 21.67 -1.22
C TYR A 12 -17.54 21.19 -0.54
N SER A 13 -17.29 21.88 0.06
CA SER A 13 -17.11 20.56 0.63
C SER A 13 -17.23 19.46 -0.41
N GLU A 14 -17.89 19.73 -1.42
CA GLU A 14 -18.04 18.79 -2.52
C GLU A 14 -16.72 18.56 -3.24
N ASP A 15 -15.97 19.63 -3.45
CA ASP A 15 -14.64 19.52 -4.04
C ASP A 15 -13.71 18.71 -3.14
N LEU A 16 -13.83 18.90 -1.84
CA LEU A 16 -13.02 18.17 -0.89
C LEU A 16 -13.37 16.68 -0.93
N LEU A 17 -14.65 16.35 -1.02
CA LEU A 17 -15.08 14.97 -1.15
C LEU A 17 -14.56 14.34 -2.42
N GLU A 18 -14.59 15.07 -3.53
CA GLU A 18 -14.06 14.56 -4.79
C GLU A 18 -12.58 14.28 -4.68
N ASN A 19 -11.82 15.17 -4.04
CA ASN A 19 -10.40 14.95 -3.84
C ASN A 19 -10.12 13.74 -2.98
N GLU A 20 -10.92 13.53 -1.96
CA GLU A 20 -10.75 12.36 -1.10
C GLU A 20 -11.14 11.08 -1.81
N LEU A 21 -12.12 11.14 -2.70
CA LEU A 21 -12.58 9.98 -3.43
C LEU A 21 -11.76 9.70 -4.68
N GLU A 22 -10.91 10.65 -5.08
CA GLU A 22 -10.07 10.47 -6.25
C GLU A 22 -8.88 9.60 -5.91
N MET A 23 -9.12 8.30 -5.86
CA MET A 23 -8.07 7.32 -5.70
C MET A 23 -7.95 6.52 -6.98
N PHE A 24 -6.73 6.33 -7.42
CA PHE A 24 -6.44 5.64 -8.66
C PHE A 24 -5.77 4.31 -8.38
N THR A 25 -6.11 3.31 -9.18
CA THR A 25 -5.40 2.04 -9.15
C THR A 25 -4.11 2.16 -9.96
N TRP A 26 -3.26 1.14 -9.86
CA TRP A 26 -2.00 1.09 -10.61
C TRP A 26 -2.17 1.36 -12.10
N ASN A 27 -3.29 0.90 -12.68
CA ASN A 27 -3.48 0.96 -14.13
C ASN A 27 -3.94 2.34 -14.60
N GLU A 28 -4.37 3.19 -13.69
CA GLU A 28 -4.99 4.46 -14.03
C GLU A 28 -4.04 5.65 -14.00
N VAL A 29 -2.85 5.46 -13.44
CA VAL A 29 -1.89 6.56 -13.30
C VAL A 29 -0.91 6.56 -14.45
N ASP A 30 -0.33 7.73 -14.71
CA ASP A 30 0.70 7.86 -15.75
C ASP A 30 2.05 7.39 -15.23
N GLU A 31 2.34 7.66 -13.95
CA GLU A 31 3.57 7.19 -13.30
C GLU A 31 3.22 6.58 -11.96
N TYR A 32 3.85 5.44 -11.67
CA TYR A 32 3.66 4.75 -10.40
C TYR A 32 4.40 5.46 -9.27
N PRO A 33 3.97 5.26 -8.02
CA PRO A 33 4.80 5.69 -6.88
C PRO A 33 6.18 5.02 -6.95
N THR A 34 7.18 5.69 -6.41
CA THR A 34 8.54 5.17 -6.50
C THR A 34 9.38 5.61 -5.30
N PHE A 35 10.46 4.87 -5.05
CA PHE A 35 11.53 5.28 -4.14
C PHE A 35 12.67 5.88 -4.97
N SER A 36 13.52 6.67 -4.33
CA SER A 36 14.67 7.24 -5.02
C SER A 36 15.61 6.15 -5.55
N SER A 37 15.65 4.99 -4.89
CA SER A 37 16.48 3.88 -5.35
C SER A 37 16.02 3.32 -6.70
N CYS A 38 14.83 3.68 -7.15
CA CYS A 38 14.28 3.24 -8.43
C CYS A 38 14.40 4.29 -9.53
N ASP A 39 15.09 5.41 -9.26
CA ASP A 39 15.18 6.52 -10.20
C ASP A 39 15.83 6.14 -11.52
N SER A 40 16.79 5.23 -11.50
CA SER A 40 17.50 4.81 -12.71
C SER A 40 16.71 3.81 -13.53
N THR A 41 15.60 3.31 -13.01
CA THR A 41 14.76 2.35 -13.71
C THR A 41 13.89 3.08 -14.72
N THR A 42 13.84 2.57 -15.94
CA THR A 42 13.05 3.19 -17.00
C THR A 42 11.83 2.32 -17.34
N GLY A 43 10.76 3.00 -17.76
CA GLY A 43 9.53 2.33 -18.13
C GLY A 43 8.59 2.15 -16.95
N LYS A 44 7.31 2.32 -17.24
CA LYS A 44 6.26 2.31 -16.21
C LYS A 44 6.21 0.97 -15.48
N GLU A 45 6.24 -0.14 -16.23
CA GLU A 45 6.14 -1.46 -15.63
C GLU A 45 7.38 -1.80 -14.80
N ASN A 46 8.56 -1.42 -15.29
CA ASN A 46 9.79 -1.69 -14.55
C ASN A 46 9.86 -0.88 -13.26
N LYS A 47 9.36 0.35 -13.28
CA LYS A 47 9.30 1.17 -12.06
C LYS A 47 8.35 0.57 -11.05
N LYS A 48 7.22 0.03 -11.52
CA LYS A 48 6.27 -0.64 -10.64
C LYS A 48 6.93 -1.83 -9.95
N GLN A 49 7.63 -2.67 -10.73
CA GLN A 49 8.31 -3.84 -10.17
C GLN A 49 9.40 -3.43 -9.21
N CYS A 50 10.15 -2.39 -9.53
CA CYS A 50 11.19 -1.90 -8.63
C CYS A 50 10.59 -1.45 -7.30
N PHE A 51 9.50 -0.72 -7.35
CA PHE A 51 8.82 -0.25 -6.15
C PHE A 51 8.32 -1.43 -5.30
N GLU A 52 7.63 -2.37 -5.93
CA GLU A 52 7.10 -3.52 -5.22
C GLU A 52 8.19 -4.39 -4.62
N ASN A 53 9.25 -4.64 -5.38
CA ASN A 53 10.36 -5.46 -4.90
C ASN A 53 11.09 -4.78 -3.74
N THR A 54 11.31 -3.48 -3.83
CA THR A 54 11.94 -2.73 -2.76
C THR A 54 11.10 -2.80 -1.49
N LEU A 55 9.79 -2.64 -1.65
CA LEU A 55 8.87 -2.70 -0.52
C LEU A 55 8.87 -4.08 0.14
N ARG A 56 8.85 -5.14 -0.67
CA ARG A 56 8.93 -6.50 -0.15
C ARG A 56 10.26 -6.79 0.54
N ASP A 57 11.36 -6.28 0.00
CA ASP A 57 12.67 -6.48 0.61
C ASP A 57 12.75 -5.81 1.97
N ILE A 58 12.23 -4.60 2.09
CA ILE A 58 12.19 -3.90 3.37
C ILE A 58 11.34 -4.67 4.36
N LEU A 59 10.17 -5.13 3.92
CA LEU A 59 9.27 -5.90 4.75
C LEU A 59 9.93 -7.18 5.24
N ASN A 60 10.51 -7.95 4.34
CA ASN A 60 11.14 -9.22 4.69
C ASN A 60 12.33 -9.04 5.62
N THR A 61 13.14 -8.01 5.37
CA THR A 61 14.28 -7.71 6.23
C THR A 61 13.83 -7.39 7.65
N ASN A 62 12.80 -6.56 7.76
CA ASN A 62 12.30 -6.16 9.07
C ASN A 62 11.57 -7.30 9.78
N LEU A 63 10.80 -8.09 9.06
CA LEU A 63 10.10 -9.25 9.64
C LEU A 63 11.08 -10.29 10.15
N SER A 64 12.21 -10.48 9.47
CA SER A 64 13.18 -11.50 9.86
C SER A 64 13.80 -11.21 11.22
N GLN A 65 13.66 -10.00 11.75
CA GLN A 65 14.16 -9.66 13.07
C GLN A 65 13.25 -10.15 14.19
N TYR A 66 12.03 -10.53 13.87
CA TYR A 66 11.08 -11.03 14.87
C TYR A 66 11.15 -12.55 14.95
N HIS A 67 11.01 -13.04 16.17
CA HIS A 67 11.02 -14.48 16.41
C HIS A 67 9.57 -14.97 16.43
N ILE A 68 9.14 -15.59 15.35
CA ILE A 68 7.77 -16.06 15.22
C ILE A 68 7.77 -17.57 15.39
N ILE A 69 7.04 -18.03 16.42
CA ILE A 69 6.94 -19.44 16.75
C ILE A 69 5.52 -19.89 16.44
N VAL A 70 5.40 -20.99 15.67
CA VAL A 70 4.10 -21.53 15.29
C VAL A 70 4.03 -22.98 15.70
N SER A 71 2.81 -23.46 15.99
CA SER A 71 2.57 -24.87 16.32
C SER A 71 2.34 -25.70 15.05
N GLU A 72 1.95 -25.07 13.97
CA GLU A 72 1.80 -25.70 12.67
C GLU A 72 2.48 -24.83 11.63
N ALA A 73 3.09 -25.47 10.65
CA ALA A 73 3.76 -24.76 9.57
C ALA A 73 2.76 -23.86 8.83
N ILE A 74 3.21 -22.65 8.52
CA ILE A 74 2.40 -21.67 7.80
C ILE A 74 3.02 -21.39 6.44
N GLU A 75 2.18 -21.47 5.42
CA GLU A 75 2.56 -21.03 4.08
C GLU A 75 1.34 -20.32 3.50
N ASP A 76 1.41 -19.01 3.40
CA ASP A 76 0.27 -18.18 3.03
C ASP A 76 0.72 -17.03 2.18
N THR A 77 -0.14 -16.60 1.26
CA THR A 77 0.05 -15.36 0.52
C THR A 77 -0.88 -14.32 1.13
N VAL A 78 -0.31 -13.43 1.91
CA VAL A 78 -1.05 -12.40 2.62
C VAL A 78 -1.21 -11.18 1.71
N GLN A 79 -2.43 -10.66 1.61
CA GLN A 79 -2.71 -9.50 0.77
C GLN A 79 -2.73 -8.24 1.63
N LEU A 80 -1.86 -7.30 1.29
CA LEU A 80 -1.84 -5.99 1.93
C LEU A 80 -2.52 -4.98 1.02
N LYS A 81 -3.57 -4.34 1.53
CA LYS A 81 -4.20 -3.25 0.80
C LYS A 81 -3.57 -1.95 1.26
N ILE A 82 -2.93 -1.26 0.33
CA ILE A 82 -2.05 -0.14 0.62
C ILE A 82 -2.56 1.10 -0.10
N THR A 83 -2.48 2.24 0.58
CA THR A 83 -2.77 3.54 -0.01
C THR A 83 -1.52 4.40 0.11
N ILE A 84 -1.15 5.05 -0.98
CA ILE A 84 -0.10 6.07 -0.99
C ILE A 84 -0.77 7.36 -1.44
N ASP A 85 -0.82 8.34 -0.54
CA ASP A 85 -1.54 9.57 -0.84
C ASP A 85 -0.70 10.49 -1.74
N LYS A 86 -1.31 11.59 -2.15
CA LYS A 86 -0.68 12.52 -3.08
C LYS A 86 0.56 13.21 -2.51
N GLU A 87 0.80 13.05 -1.23
CA GLU A 87 1.98 13.59 -0.58
C GLU A 87 3.05 12.53 -0.35
N GLY A 88 2.76 11.29 -0.74
CA GLY A 88 3.71 10.19 -0.56
C GLY A 88 3.59 9.47 0.77
N ASN A 89 2.53 9.73 1.53
CA ASN A 89 2.30 9.04 2.80
C ASN A 89 1.75 7.64 2.56
N PHE A 90 2.37 6.68 3.22
CA PHE A 90 2.04 5.26 3.07
C PHE A 90 1.13 4.83 4.21
N SER A 91 0.09 4.06 3.87
CA SER A 91 -0.77 3.46 4.90
C SER A 91 -1.26 2.10 4.43
N ILE A 92 -1.48 1.21 5.40
CA ILE A 92 -2.04 -0.11 5.15
C ILE A 92 -3.50 -0.07 5.57
N ASN A 93 -4.40 -0.24 4.60
CA ASN A 93 -5.83 -0.18 4.86
C ASN A 93 -6.36 -1.46 5.46
N SER A 94 -5.89 -2.61 4.95
CA SER A 94 -6.32 -3.90 5.45
C SER A 94 -5.28 -4.96 5.14
N ILE A 95 -5.34 -6.03 5.89
CA ILE A 95 -4.43 -7.18 5.76
C ILE A 95 -5.32 -8.42 5.73
N GLU A 96 -5.23 -9.17 4.63
CA GLU A 96 -6.02 -10.39 4.45
C GLU A 96 -5.12 -11.60 4.47
N SER A 97 -5.40 -12.52 5.37
CA SER A 97 -4.64 -13.75 5.53
C SER A 97 -5.59 -14.91 5.81
N ASP A 98 -5.08 -16.13 5.66
CA ASP A 98 -5.87 -17.32 5.93
C ASP A 98 -6.21 -17.44 7.42
N PRO A 99 -7.32 -18.12 7.75
CA PRO A 99 -7.68 -18.31 9.17
C PRO A 99 -6.60 -18.99 9.98
N LEU A 100 -5.92 -19.97 9.40
CA LEU A 100 -4.82 -20.66 10.11
C LEU A 100 -3.68 -19.69 10.42
N THR A 101 -3.35 -18.82 9.48
CA THR A 101 -2.32 -17.81 9.68
C THR A 101 -2.69 -16.89 10.83
N LYS A 102 -3.95 -16.44 10.87
CA LYS A 102 -4.42 -15.57 11.95
C LYS A 102 -4.38 -16.28 13.30
N GLN A 103 -4.69 -17.56 13.32
CA GLN A 103 -4.69 -18.35 14.54
C GLN A 103 -3.27 -18.57 15.06
N GLU A 104 -2.34 -18.92 14.16
CA GLU A 104 -0.97 -19.21 14.56
C GLU A 104 -0.13 -17.98 14.83
N ILE A 105 -0.43 -16.88 14.13
CA ILE A 105 0.32 -15.63 14.29
C ILE A 105 -0.67 -14.50 14.53
N PRO A 106 -1.26 -14.43 15.74
CA PRO A 106 -2.27 -13.38 16.00
C PRO A 106 -1.69 -11.97 15.98
N GLN A 107 -0.37 -11.83 16.14
CA GLN A 107 0.29 -10.52 16.12
C GLN A 107 0.77 -10.13 14.72
N LEU A 108 0.44 -10.92 13.69
CA LEU A 108 0.98 -10.68 12.34
C LEU A 108 0.66 -9.29 11.81
N ASP A 109 -0.58 -8.83 11.99
CA ASP A 109 -0.98 -7.51 11.52
C ASP A 109 -0.09 -6.42 12.12
N SER A 110 0.15 -6.50 13.43
CA SER A 110 1.01 -5.53 14.12
C SER A 110 2.44 -5.58 13.61
N LEU A 111 2.96 -6.79 13.38
CA LEU A 111 4.31 -6.97 12.90
C LEU A 111 4.48 -6.42 11.47
N LEU A 112 3.49 -6.66 10.62
CA LEU A 112 3.53 -6.16 9.25
C LEU A 112 3.49 -4.63 9.23
N ARG A 113 2.61 -4.03 10.01
CA ARG A 113 2.51 -2.58 10.08
C ARG A 113 3.79 -1.97 10.62
N ARG A 114 4.36 -2.58 11.65
CA ARG A 114 5.62 -2.10 12.25
C ARG A 114 6.78 -2.24 11.29
N SER A 115 6.80 -3.33 10.51
CA SER A 115 7.86 -3.59 9.54
C SER A 115 7.90 -2.56 8.42
N LEU A 116 6.78 -1.91 8.14
CA LEU A 116 6.67 -0.90 7.09
C LEU A 116 6.50 0.51 7.66
N ASP A 117 6.83 0.71 8.93
CA ASP A 117 6.64 1.98 9.62
C ASP A 117 7.71 3.01 9.26
N SER A 118 8.91 2.56 8.93
CA SER A 118 10.05 3.44 8.66
C SER A 118 10.53 3.26 7.22
N LEU A 119 9.69 3.65 6.27
CA LEU A 119 10.04 3.54 4.87
C LEU A 119 10.85 4.76 4.41
N PRO A 120 11.73 4.59 3.41
CA PRO A 120 12.32 5.74 2.74
C PRO A 120 11.22 6.60 2.12
N LYS A 121 11.59 7.81 1.74
CA LYS A 121 10.63 8.73 1.14
C LYS A 121 10.04 8.12 -0.13
N ILE A 122 8.72 8.20 -0.26
CA ILE A 122 7.99 7.74 -1.42
C ILE A 122 7.57 8.95 -2.24
N PHE A 123 7.86 8.90 -3.54
CA PHE A 123 7.36 9.89 -4.47
C PHE A 123 6.02 9.38 -4.99
N PRO A 124 4.94 10.18 -4.84
CA PRO A 124 3.60 9.69 -5.15
C PRO A 124 3.39 9.49 -6.65
N ALA A 125 2.32 8.78 -6.98
CA ALA A 125 1.93 8.56 -8.37
C ALA A 125 1.57 9.88 -9.03
N ILE A 126 1.69 9.91 -10.35
CA ILE A 126 1.39 11.10 -11.13
C ILE A 126 0.36 10.77 -12.20
N LYS A 127 -0.64 11.64 -12.32
CA LYS A 127 -1.62 11.57 -13.39
C LYS A 127 -1.88 12.98 -13.89
N ARG A 128 -1.76 13.15 -15.21
CA ARG A 128 -1.94 14.48 -15.84
C ARG A 128 -1.05 15.54 -15.21
N SER A 129 0.20 15.16 -14.96
CA SER A 129 1.22 16.02 -14.36
C SER A 129 0.93 16.45 -12.92
N GLN A 130 0.00 15.78 -12.25
CA GLN A 130 -0.34 16.06 -10.86
C GLN A 130 -0.09 14.85 -9.99
N GLN A 131 0.34 15.10 -8.76
CA GLN A 131 0.48 14.05 -7.75
C GLN A 131 -0.91 13.59 -7.32
N VAL A 132 -1.12 12.28 -7.29
CA VAL A 132 -2.42 11.72 -6.96
C VAL A 132 -2.27 10.59 -5.94
N THR A 133 -3.37 10.27 -5.28
CA THR A 133 -3.45 9.17 -4.34
C THR A 133 -3.68 7.88 -5.10
N THR A 134 -2.93 6.83 -4.76
CA THR A 134 -3.09 5.51 -5.37
C THR A 134 -3.39 4.46 -4.33
N GLN A 135 -4.12 3.43 -4.75
CA GLN A 135 -4.42 2.27 -3.92
C GLN A 135 -4.06 1.01 -4.70
N PHE A 136 -3.46 0.05 -4.02
CA PHE A 136 -3.07 -1.21 -4.64
C PHE A 136 -2.98 -2.31 -3.62
N SER A 137 -2.94 -3.55 -4.11
CA SER A 137 -2.75 -4.74 -3.26
C SER A 137 -1.36 -5.29 -3.49
N LEU A 138 -0.66 -5.58 -2.41
CA LEU A 138 0.66 -6.18 -2.45
C LEU A 138 0.58 -7.59 -1.87
N PRO A 139 0.83 -8.64 -2.67
CA PRO A 139 0.87 -9.99 -2.12
C PRO A 139 2.23 -10.22 -1.46
N VAL A 140 2.21 -10.77 -0.26
CA VAL A 140 3.41 -11.07 0.51
C VAL A 140 3.35 -12.55 0.91
N ILE A 141 4.42 -13.28 0.62
CA ILE A 141 4.48 -14.70 0.98
C ILE A 141 5.04 -14.84 2.38
N ILE A 142 4.26 -15.46 3.26
CA ILE A 142 4.65 -15.76 4.63
C ILE A 142 4.84 -17.27 4.72
N LYS A 143 6.07 -17.68 5.02
CA LYS A 143 6.38 -19.12 5.17
C LYS A 143 7.16 -19.30 6.45
N ILE A 144 6.58 -20.05 7.40
CA ILE A 144 7.17 -20.33 8.69
C ILE A 144 7.01 -21.82 8.99
N GLU A 145 8.11 -22.47 9.31
CA GLU A 145 8.11 -23.91 9.60
C GLU A 145 8.46 -24.23 11.03
#